data_7d4347f583267f8d98b7c80789d3292f
#
_entry.id   7d4347f583267f8d98b7c80789d3292f
#
_cell.length_a   1.000
_cell.length_b   1.000
_cell.length_c   1.000
_cell.angle_alpha   90.00
_cell.angle_beta   90.00
_cell.angle_gamma   90.00
#
_symmetry.space_group_name_H-M   'P 1'
#
loop_
_entity.id
_entity.type
_entity.pdbx_description
1 polymer ?
#
loop_
_entity_poly.entity_id
_entity_poly.type
_entity_poly.pdbx_seq_one_letter_code
_entity_poly.pdbx_strand_id
1 'polypeptide(L)'
;MITVPALTERPEAHYVAIDVVAHMDDLPTVIPEIFDELFPWVEARGVDPTGASFIKYDVISMPERLQMQFAIQVDEPLEGDDRVHPGTIPAGVYGVVTHTGPNNELYDVTAVLIGWAKERSIEWDAHDTPEGQAFASRVERYLVDPGDDPDPSKWVTEVAIKTR
;
A
#
# COMPACT_ATOMS: atom_id res chain seq x y z
N MET A 1 12.10 -13.29 5.14
CA MET A 1 12.81 -12.54 6.22
C MET A 1 12.06 -11.25 6.49
N ILE A 2 11.87 -10.89 7.73
CA ILE A 2 11.24 -9.62 8.10
C ILE A 2 12.16 -8.80 9.02
N THR A 3 12.07 -7.48 8.92
CA THR A 3 12.72 -6.58 9.87
C THR A 3 11.96 -6.56 11.20
N VAL A 4 12.60 -6.12 12.26
CA VAL A 4 11.88 -5.78 13.49
C VAL A 4 11.01 -4.55 13.21
N PRO A 5 9.71 -4.56 13.53
CA PRO A 5 8.87 -3.39 13.33
C PRO A 5 9.40 -2.17 14.10
N ALA A 6 9.21 -0.99 13.53
CA ALA A 6 9.65 0.27 14.13
C ALA A 6 8.67 1.40 13.84
N LEU A 7 8.67 2.42 14.70
CA LEU A 7 8.00 3.68 14.42
C LEU A 7 8.92 4.56 13.56
N THR A 8 8.38 5.08 12.47
CA THR A 8 9.12 5.90 11.52
C THR A 8 8.32 7.15 11.16
N GLU A 9 8.93 8.31 11.28
CA GLU A 9 8.33 9.56 10.83
C GLU A 9 8.45 9.64 9.30
N ARG A 10 7.34 9.95 8.62
CA ARG A 10 7.25 10.05 7.16
C ARG A 10 6.69 11.39 6.73
N PRO A 11 7.28 12.03 5.71
CA PRO A 11 6.72 13.24 5.12
C PRO A 11 5.47 12.92 4.27
N GLU A 12 4.71 13.96 3.96
CA GLU A 12 3.65 13.88 2.97
C GLU A 12 4.21 13.48 1.60
N ALA A 13 3.47 12.66 0.86
CA ALA A 13 3.86 12.22 -0.47
C ALA A 13 2.66 12.25 -1.43
N HIS A 14 2.92 12.64 -2.68
CA HIS A 14 1.91 12.68 -3.74
C HIS A 14 1.87 11.37 -4.52
N TYR A 15 0.69 10.99 -4.99
CA TYR A 15 0.51 9.84 -5.85
C TYR A 15 -0.64 10.05 -6.84
N VAL A 16 -0.70 9.19 -7.84
CA VAL A 16 -1.89 8.96 -8.66
C VAL A 16 -2.34 7.53 -8.51
N ALA A 17 -3.65 7.31 -8.55
CA ALA A 17 -4.22 6.00 -8.23
C ALA A 17 -5.47 5.68 -9.01
N ILE A 18 -5.74 4.38 -9.09
CA ILE A 18 -7.02 3.81 -9.52
C ILE A 18 -7.69 3.17 -8.32
N ASP A 19 -8.96 3.50 -8.09
CA ASP A 19 -9.76 2.90 -7.02
C ASP A 19 -10.16 1.47 -7.40
N VAL A 20 -10.01 0.56 -6.45
CA VAL A 20 -10.35 -0.86 -6.61
C VAL A 20 -11.11 -1.35 -5.38
N VAL A 21 -12.21 -2.05 -5.61
CA VAL A 21 -12.92 -2.82 -4.58
C VAL A 21 -12.90 -4.28 -5.00
N ALA A 22 -12.36 -5.15 -4.16
CA ALA A 22 -12.21 -6.57 -4.47
C ALA A 22 -12.27 -7.44 -3.22
N HIS A 23 -12.54 -8.74 -3.44
CA HIS A 23 -12.32 -9.79 -2.46
C HIS A 23 -10.83 -10.11 -2.41
N MET A 24 -10.33 -10.52 -1.24
CA MET A 24 -8.90 -10.83 -1.05
C MET A 24 -8.39 -11.89 -2.03
N ASP A 25 -9.20 -12.89 -2.34
CA ASP A 25 -8.83 -13.98 -3.26
C ASP A 25 -8.64 -13.51 -4.71
N ASP A 26 -9.19 -12.36 -5.08
CA ASP A 26 -9.10 -11.80 -6.44
C ASP A 26 -7.81 -10.98 -6.65
N LEU A 27 -7.11 -10.62 -5.58
CA LEU A 27 -5.93 -9.76 -5.65
C LEU A 27 -4.83 -10.28 -6.60
N PRO A 28 -4.49 -11.57 -6.63
CA PRO A 28 -3.47 -12.06 -7.55
C PRO A 28 -3.77 -11.79 -9.03
N THR A 29 -5.05 -11.71 -9.39
CA THR A 29 -5.49 -11.36 -10.76
C THR A 29 -5.60 -9.85 -10.96
N VAL A 30 -6.16 -9.14 -9.98
CA VAL A 30 -6.47 -7.71 -10.08
C VAL A 30 -5.21 -6.85 -10.05
N ILE A 31 -4.24 -7.19 -9.22
CA ILE A 31 -3.02 -6.39 -9.03
C ILE A 31 -2.27 -6.15 -10.35
N PRO A 32 -1.90 -7.19 -11.12
CA PRO A 32 -1.19 -6.95 -12.38
C PRO A 32 -2.05 -6.19 -13.41
N GLU A 33 -3.35 -6.48 -13.49
CA GLU A 33 -4.24 -5.82 -14.45
C GLU A 33 -4.29 -4.30 -14.21
N ILE A 34 -4.43 -3.87 -12.98
CA ILE A 34 -4.56 -2.45 -12.65
C ILE A 34 -3.23 -1.72 -12.82
N PHE A 35 -2.11 -2.29 -12.41
CA PHE A 35 -0.81 -1.67 -12.61
C PHE A 35 -0.40 -1.64 -14.08
N ASP A 36 -0.79 -2.63 -14.88
CA ASP A 36 -0.60 -2.63 -16.34
C ASP A 36 -1.39 -1.50 -17.04
N GLU A 37 -2.45 -1.01 -16.42
CA GLU A 37 -3.20 0.18 -16.85
C GLU A 37 -2.56 1.47 -16.33
N LEU A 38 -2.13 1.51 -15.07
CA LEU A 38 -1.67 2.72 -14.40
C LEU A 38 -0.27 3.16 -14.83
N PHE A 39 0.68 2.25 -15.00
CA PHE A 39 2.04 2.59 -15.42
C PHE A 39 2.09 3.28 -16.80
N PRO A 40 1.41 2.76 -17.84
CA PRO A 40 1.34 3.47 -19.14
C PRO A 40 0.65 4.84 -19.05
N TRP A 41 -0.33 4.99 -18.14
CA TRP A 41 -1.00 6.27 -17.91
C TRP A 41 -0.03 7.34 -17.42
N VAL A 42 0.81 7.01 -16.45
CA VAL A 42 1.85 7.91 -15.91
C VAL A 42 2.92 8.19 -16.97
N GLU A 43 3.39 7.16 -17.68
CA GLU A 43 4.39 7.27 -18.73
C GLU A 43 3.94 8.19 -19.87
N ALA A 44 2.67 8.10 -20.29
CA ALA A 44 2.10 8.93 -21.35
C ALA A 44 2.09 10.43 -20.99
N ARG A 45 2.19 10.77 -19.72
CA ARG A 45 2.27 12.15 -19.23
C ARG A 45 3.70 12.67 -19.06
N GLY A 46 4.69 11.85 -19.40
CA GLY A 46 6.10 12.21 -19.32
C GLY A 46 6.60 12.38 -17.89
N VAL A 47 5.97 11.72 -16.93
CA VAL A 47 6.32 11.77 -15.50
C VAL A 47 6.99 10.48 -15.11
N ASP A 48 8.13 10.60 -14.42
CA ASP A 48 8.81 9.46 -13.84
C ASP A 48 8.30 9.20 -12.41
N PRO A 49 8.03 7.93 -12.05
CA PRO A 49 7.74 7.58 -10.66
C PRO A 49 8.89 7.97 -9.73
N THR A 50 8.57 8.54 -8.57
CA THR A 50 9.56 8.98 -7.58
C THR A 50 9.68 8.04 -6.38
N GLY A 51 8.95 6.95 -6.43
CA GLY A 51 8.99 5.91 -5.42
C GLY A 51 8.36 4.64 -5.94
N ALA A 52 8.30 3.63 -5.08
CA ALA A 52 7.69 2.35 -5.41
C ALA A 52 6.18 2.49 -5.67
N SER A 53 5.65 1.61 -6.53
CA SER A 53 4.21 1.40 -6.60
C SER A 53 3.71 0.82 -5.27
N PHE A 54 2.46 1.11 -4.92
CA PHE A 54 1.88 0.64 -3.67
C PHE A 54 0.37 0.43 -3.76
N ILE A 55 -0.15 -0.33 -2.83
CA ILE A 55 -1.59 -0.42 -2.57
C ILE A 55 -1.86 0.29 -1.23
N LYS A 56 -2.80 1.23 -1.26
CA LYS A 56 -3.34 1.88 -0.07
C LYS A 56 -4.68 1.25 0.25
N TYR A 57 -4.79 0.68 1.44
CA TYR A 57 -6.00 0.05 1.93
C TYR A 57 -6.82 1.07 2.71
N ASP A 58 -7.91 1.54 2.13
CA ASP A 58 -8.74 2.57 2.74
C ASP A 58 -9.77 1.99 3.73
N VAL A 59 -10.50 0.94 3.32
CA VAL A 59 -11.47 0.26 4.18
C VAL A 59 -11.33 -1.26 4.03
N ILE A 60 -11.22 -1.95 5.13
CA ILE A 60 -11.00 -3.39 5.16
C ILE A 60 -12.11 -4.10 5.90
N SER A 61 -12.81 -5.02 5.20
CA SER A 61 -13.69 -6.02 5.76
C SER A 61 -13.22 -7.39 5.26
N MET A 62 -12.30 -8.00 5.99
CA MET A 62 -11.64 -9.25 5.59
C MET A 62 -12.56 -10.47 5.69
N PRO A 63 -12.49 -11.38 4.71
CA PRO A 63 -11.76 -11.31 3.44
C PRO A 63 -12.60 -10.74 2.28
N GLU A 64 -13.87 -10.41 2.52
CA GLU A 64 -14.89 -10.23 1.48
C GLU A 64 -14.74 -8.94 0.70
N ARG A 65 -14.29 -7.87 1.38
CA ARG A 65 -14.30 -6.56 0.76
C ARG A 65 -13.14 -5.70 1.20
N LEU A 66 -12.29 -5.37 0.23
CA LEU A 66 -11.19 -4.44 0.39
C LEU A 66 -11.43 -3.25 -0.53
N GLN A 67 -11.53 -2.06 0.05
CA GLN A 67 -11.52 -0.80 -0.71
C GLN A 67 -10.09 -0.29 -0.73
N MET A 68 -9.53 -0.18 -1.92
CA MET A 68 -8.12 0.09 -2.11
C MET A 68 -7.90 1.17 -3.15
N GLN A 69 -6.73 1.77 -3.11
CA GLN A 69 -6.18 2.59 -4.18
C GLN A 69 -4.87 1.93 -4.63
N PHE A 70 -4.78 1.61 -5.91
CA PHE A 70 -3.56 1.12 -6.54
C PHE A 70 -2.82 2.33 -7.10
N ALA A 71 -1.62 2.60 -6.61
CA ALA A 71 -1.00 3.90 -6.72
C ALA A 71 0.45 3.86 -7.17
N ILE A 72 0.87 4.95 -7.80
CA ILE A 72 2.26 5.24 -8.17
C ILE A 72 2.63 6.59 -7.57
N GLN A 73 3.74 6.63 -6.81
CA GLN A 73 4.23 7.86 -6.21
C GLN A 73 4.83 8.79 -7.26
N VAL A 74 4.51 10.07 -7.15
CA VAL A 74 5.02 11.14 -8.04
C VAL A 74 5.49 12.33 -7.18
N ASP A 75 6.37 13.18 -7.74
CA ASP A 75 6.93 14.33 -7.01
C ASP A 75 5.92 15.44 -6.77
N GLU A 76 5.07 15.71 -7.77
CA GLU A 76 4.12 16.81 -7.77
C GLU A 76 2.72 16.31 -8.07
N PRO A 77 1.68 17.01 -7.59
CA PRO A 77 0.30 16.65 -7.94
C PRO A 77 0.10 16.62 -9.45
N LEU A 78 -0.49 15.54 -9.96
CA LEU A 78 -0.90 15.41 -11.35
C LEU A 78 -2.41 15.54 -11.45
N GLU A 79 -2.88 16.21 -12.51
CA GLU A 79 -4.30 16.22 -12.83
C GLU A 79 -4.74 14.82 -13.27
N GLY A 80 -5.83 14.33 -12.70
CA GLY A 80 -6.43 13.05 -13.04
C GLY A 80 -7.44 13.13 -14.18
N ASP A 81 -8.08 12.01 -14.41
CA ASP A 81 -9.19 11.87 -15.36
C ASP A 81 -10.33 11.06 -14.71
N ASP A 82 -11.24 10.52 -15.51
CA ASP A 82 -12.38 9.73 -14.99
C ASP A 82 -11.96 8.41 -14.31
N ARG A 83 -10.76 7.94 -14.61
CA ARG A 83 -10.26 6.64 -14.14
C ARG A 83 -9.16 6.77 -13.08
N VAL A 84 -8.24 7.71 -13.27
CA VAL A 84 -7.08 7.94 -12.41
C VAL A 84 -7.23 9.26 -11.69
N HIS A 85 -7.05 9.25 -10.38
CA HIS A 85 -7.13 10.46 -9.56
C HIS A 85 -5.86 10.70 -8.76
N PRO A 86 -5.54 11.96 -8.45
CA PRO A 86 -4.44 12.28 -7.54
C PRO A 86 -4.83 12.04 -6.09
N GLY A 87 -3.83 11.79 -5.27
CA GLY A 87 -3.99 11.65 -3.84
C GLY A 87 -2.72 12.01 -3.10
N THR A 88 -2.80 11.96 -1.77
CA THR A 88 -1.71 12.33 -0.89
C THR A 88 -1.62 11.33 0.26
N ILE A 89 -0.42 10.77 0.48
CA ILE A 89 -0.10 10.03 1.70
C ILE A 89 0.14 11.07 2.78
N PRO A 90 -0.61 11.06 3.89
CA PRO A 90 -0.42 12.05 4.95
C PRO A 90 0.91 11.91 5.66
N ALA A 91 1.52 13.03 6.02
CA ALA A 91 2.66 13.05 6.92
C ALA A 91 2.25 12.51 8.30
N GLY A 92 3.18 11.91 9.00
CA GLY A 92 2.95 11.42 10.36
C GLY A 92 3.92 10.31 10.76
N VAL A 93 3.61 9.69 11.89
CA VAL A 93 4.37 8.55 12.40
C VAL A 93 3.68 7.26 11.99
N TYR A 94 4.44 6.36 11.41
CA TYR A 94 3.98 5.07 10.91
C TYR A 94 4.65 3.92 11.66
N GLY A 95 3.89 2.87 11.96
CA GLY A 95 4.47 1.58 12.28
C GLY A 95 4.85 0.89 10.97
N VAL A 96 6.11 0.47 10.86
CA VAL A 96 6.69 -0.02 9.61
C VAL A 96 7.38 -1.36 9.82
N VAL A 97 7.18 -2.27 8.90
CA VAL A 97 7.92 -3.54 8.80
C VAL A 97 8.26 -3.78 7.33
N THR A 98 9.45 -4.33 7.09
CA THR A 98 9.88 -4.69 5.73
C THR A 98 10.07 -6.20 5.64
N HIS A 99 9.48 -6.79 4.61
CA HIS A 99 9.52 -8.21 4.32
C HIS A 99 10.33 -8.47 3.05
N THR A 100 11.23 -9.45 3.11
CA THR A 100 11.92 -9.99 1.94
C THR A 100 11.45 -11.43 1.74
N GLY A 101 10.79 -11.68 0.62
CA GLY A 101 10.21 -12.97 0.29
C GLY A 101 8.91 -12.87 -0.51
N PRO A 102 8.24 -14.02 -0.73
CA PRO A 102 7.02 -14.09 -1.53
C PRO A 102 5.86 -13.28 -0.96
N ASN A 103 5.02 -12.73 -1.83
CA ASN A 103 3.88 -11.91 -1.44
C ASN A 103 2.77 -12.67 -0.70
N ASN A 104 2.70 -13.99 -0.82
CA ASN A 104 1.73 -14.80 -0.07
C ASN A 104 2.02 -14.84 1.43
N GLU A 105 3.16 -14.36 1.88
CA GLU A 105 3.52 -14.23 3.31
C GLU A 105 3.07 -12.88 3.91
N LEU A 106 2.60 -11.92 3.11
CA LEU A 106 2.31 -10.55 3.57
C LEU A 106 1.17 -10.48 4.59
N TYR A 107 0.23 -11.40 4.56
CA TYR A 107 -0.81 -11.49 5.59
C TYR A 107 -0.19 -11.70 6.98
N ASP A 108 0.72 -12.66 7.10
CA ASP A 108 1.39 -12.96 8.37
C ASP A 108 2.35 -11.84 8.78
N VAL A 109 3.03 -11.22 7.83
CA VAL A 109 3.89 -10.04 8.08
C VAL A 109 3.08 -8.89 8.68
N THR A 110 1.92 -8.63 8.13
CA THR A 110 1.01 -7.59 8.67
C THR A 110 0.51 -7.96 10.06
N ALA A 111 0.20 -9.23 10.31
CA ALA A 111 -0.19 -9.70 11.64
C ALA A 111 0.93 -9.49 12.68
N VAL A 112 2.19 -9.66 12.28
CA VAL A 112 3.34 -9.37 13.15
C VAL A 112 3.39 -7.88 13.51
N LEU A 113 3.22 -6.99 12.54
CA LEU A 113 3.19 -5.54 12.78
C LEU A 113 2.06 -5.14 13.74
N ILE A 114 0.87 -5.68 13.52
CA ILE A 114 -0.31 -5.40 14.36
C ILE A 114 -0.10 -5.91 15.79
N GLY A 115 0.43 -7.12 15.96
CA GLY A 115 0.74 -7.70 17.26
C GLY A 115 1.82 -6.91 18.01
N TRP A 116 2.88 -6.52 17.30
CA TRP A 116 3.95 -5.68 17.84
C TRP A 116 3.42 -4.33 18.37
N ALA A 117 2.53 -3.68 17.62
CA ALA A 117 1.91 -2.42 18.01
C ALA A 117 1.01 -2.61 19.25
N LYS A 118 0.22 -3.67 19.27
CA LYS A 118 -0.68 -3.98 20.40
C LYS A 118 0.10 -4.15 21.71
N GLU A 119 1.21 -4.86 21.68
CA GLU A 119 2.07 -5.07 22.87
C GLU A 119 2.66 -3.75 23.41
N ARG A 120 2.72 -2.71 22.57
CA ARG A 120 3.27 -1.39 22.92
C ARG A 120 2.20 -0.32 23.12
N SER A 121 0.93 -0.72 23.12
CA SER A 121 -0.21 0.21 23.23
C SER A 121 -0.19 1.30 22.15
N ILE A 122 0.34 0.97 20.97
CA ILE A 122 0.32 1.86 19.81
C ILE A 122 -1.06 1.74 19.15
N GLU A 123 -1.72 2.87 18.94
CA GLU A 123 -3.01 2.94 18.27
C GLU A 123 -2.84 3.38 16.82
N TRP A 124 -3.52 2.67 15.91
CA TRP A 124 -3.59 3.07 14.51
C TRP A 124 -4.58 4.23 14.33
N ASP A 125 -4.29 5.10 13.38
CA ASP A 125 -5.24 6.12 12.94
C ASP A 125 -6.31 5.46 12.06
N ALA A 126 -7.24 4.80 12.72
CA ALA A 126 -8.29 4.00 12.13
C ALA A 126 -9.55 4.05 12.99
N HIS A 127 -10.68 3.77 12.35
CA HIS A 127 -11.97 3.67 13.03
C HIS A 127 -12.88 2.68 12.32
N ASP A 128 -13.86 2.14 13.07
CA ASP A 128 -14.84 1.21 12.52
C ASP A 128 -15.94 1.96 11.77
N THR A 129 -16.33 1.40 10.62
CA THR A 129 -17.46 1.87 9.81
C THR A 129 -18.38 0.70 9.47
N PRO A 130 -19.62 0.96 8.97
CA PRO A 130 -20.50 -0.13 8.51
C PRO A 130 -19.88 -0.99 7.41
N GLU A 131 -18.96 -0.45 6.60
CA GLU A 131 -18.30 -1.14 5.49
C GLU A 131 -17.01 -1.86 5.91
N GLY A 132 -16.52 -1.65 7.14
CA GLY A 132 -15.31 -2.24 7.66
C GLY A 132 -14.44 -1.24 8.43
N GLN A 133 -13.20 -1.60 8.72
CA GLN A 133 -12.25 -0.73 9.39
C GLN A 133 -11.62 0.24 8.38
N ALA A 134 -11.78 1.54 8.62
CA ALA A 134 -11.24 2.62 7.78
C ALA A 134 -9.91 3.13 8.36
N PHE A 135 -8.90 3.28 7.50
CA PHE A 135 -7.56 3.74 7.87
C PHE A 135 -7.28 5.11 7.26
N ALA A 136 -6.65 5.99 8.01
CA ALA A 136 -6.12 7.25 7.47
C ALA A 136 -5.03 6.98 6.43
N SER A 137 -4.14 6.02 6.71
CA SER A 137 -3.17 5.53 5.74
C SER A 137 -2.64 4.15 6.16
N ARG A 138 -2.86 3.16 5.32
CA ARG A 138 -2.29 1.82 5.45
C ARG A 138 -1.82 1.40 4.08
N VAL A 139 -0.52 1.27 3.90
CA VAL A 139 0.09 1.03 2.60
C VAL A 139 0.99 -0.19 2.59
N GLU A 140 1.04 -0.81 1.44
CA GLU A 140 1.91 -1.92 1.08
C GLU A 140 2.72 -1.47 -0.13
N ARG A 141 4.02 -1.19 0.06
CA ARG A 141 4.91 -0.67 -0.98
C ARG A 141 5.75 -1.81 -1.55
N TYR A 142 5.80 -1.90 -2.85
CA TYR A 142 6.53 -2.96 -3.57
C TYR A 142 7.90 -2.42 -4.00
N LEU A 143 8.89 -2.56 -3.11
CA LEU A 143 10.24 -2.02 -3.32
C LEU A 143 11.05 -2.83 -4.34
N VAL A 144 10.89 -4.15 -4.33
CA VAL A 144 11.35 -5.07 -5.37
C VAL A 144 10.19 -5.98 -5.70
N ASP A 145 9.71 -5.97 -6.91
CA ASP A 145 8.51 -6.68 -7.35
C ASP A 145 8.84 -7.71 -8.46
N PRO A 146 7.84 -8.49 -8.92
CA PRO A 146 8.05 -9.45 -10.01
C PRO A 146 8.58 -8.85 -11.31
N GLY A 147 8.37 -7.55 -11.55
CA GLY A 147 8.93 -6.85 -12.71
C GLY A 147 10.42 -6.54 -12.55
N ASP A 148 10.90 -6.41 -11.32
CA ASP A 148 12.32 -6.14 -11.02
C ASP A 148 13.15 -7.42 -10.98
N ASP A 149 12.61 -8.49 -10.36
CA ASP A 149 13.29 -9.78 -10.23
C ASP A 149 12.27 -10.92 -10.29
N PRO A 150 12.48 -11.93 -11.13
CA PRO A 150 11.56 -13.08 -11.23
C PRO A 150 11.61 -14.04 -10.04
N ASP A 151 12.63 -13.91 -9.17
CA ASP A 151 12.80 -14.78 -8.01
C ASP A 151 11.99 -14.23 -6.81
N PRO A 152 10.90 -14.91 -6.38
CA PRO A 152 10.08 -14.45 -5.28
C PRO A 152 10.83 -14.27 -3.96
N SER A 153 11.92 -15.00 -3.75
CA SER A 153 12.74 -14.87 -2.53
C SER A 153 13.45 -13.54 -2.40
N LYS A 154 13.52 -12.77 -3.49
CA LYS A 154 14.17 -11.46 -3.55
C LYS A 154 13.20 -10.28 -3.53
N TRP A 155 11.89 -10.54 -3.58
CA TRP A 155 10.91 -9.47 -3.51
C TRP A 155 10.97 -8.80 -2.15
N VAL A 156 10.81 -7.48 -2.15
CA VAL A 156 10.85 -6.67 -0.93
C VAL A 156 9.60 -5.82 -0.86
N THR A 157 8.85 -5.96 0.22
CA THR A 157 7.62 -5.20 0.46
C THR A 157 7.68 -4.53 1.82
N GLU A 158 7.35 -3.25 1.86
CA GLU A 158 7.20 -2.50 3.09
C GLU A 158 5.72 -2.37 3.43
N VAL A 159 5.35 -2.72 4.65
CA VAL A 159 4.01 -2.47 5.20
C VAL A 159 4.11 -1.31 6.19
N ALA A 160 3.33 -0.26 5.98
CA ALA A 160 3.33 0.93 6.82
C ALA A 160 1.90 1.36 7.17
N ILE A 161 1.62 1.49 8.45
CA ILE A 161 0.30 1.90 8.95
C ILE A 161 0.47 3.15 9.82
N LYS A 162 -0.29 4.20 9.49
CA LYS A 162 -0.24 5.46 10.23
C LYS A 162 -0.77 5.28 11.65
N THR A 163 -0.04 5.80 12.62
CA THR A 163 -0.46 5.88 14.01
C THR A 163 -1.32 7.10 14.26
N ARG A 164 -2.09 7.03 15.31
CA ARG A 164 -2.93 8.11 15.80
C ARG A 164 -2.12 9.22 16.44
#